data_72ebf7cf4cd543fd6dd947aecd0405ec
#
_entry.id   72ebf7cf4cd543fd6dd947aecd0405ec
#
_cell.length_a   1.000
_cell.length_b   1.000
_cell.length_c   1.000
_cell.angle_alpha   90.00
_cell.angle_beta   90.00
_cell.angle_gamma   90.00
#
_symmetry.space_group_name_H-M   'P 1'
#
loop_
_entity.id
_entity.type
_entity.pdbx_description
1 polymer ?
#
loop_
_entity_poly.entity_id
_entity_poly.type
_entity_poly.pdbx_seq_one_letter_code
_entity_poly.pdbx_strand_id
1 'polypeptide(L)'
;IIYNATAEVSGAILTAVLTTIISFLPVFTMIGAEGKLFRPLAFTKTMALSASLVIALFIIPPLAAYLFKKKNIKNSFHYVWNSSLILVGVIAIVYGYWLGLILIAFGSTALLTLRNTLSRKLANLINSIIASIAIVILLATYWRPLGFDRSIILNLIFVSIICFGILGVFSVFRRYYSQILKWALTNKLLFLIIPATVLISGVWIMNNTGKEFMPSLNEGSFLLMPTSLPHAGVEENKRVLQQLDMAVATIPEIETVVGKSDRTESALDPAPLSMYENMIPYKSEYMLNEDGERQRYKTNSEGFYELNNGTSVENPNNLDNTVTMPEITNKELVEDNDGEFYRNWRSEIKSANDIWNEIVRVTKLPGVTSAPKLQPIETRLVMLQTGMRAPMGIKVKGQDLKQIEAFGLRLETILKQVEGVKTEAVFADRIVGKPYLLIDIDREKIARYGISIQDVQDVLMVAVGGMEITQTVEGRERYGVRVRYPRELRANPTDLKNIYVPVAKGSPIPLGELVEIRYEQGAQVIKSEDTFLVGYVLFDKLDGFAEVSVVENAQALIQQKIDSGELVVPK
;
A
#
# COMPACT_ATOMS: atom_id res chain seq x y z
N ILE A 1 17.66 51.89 1.92
CA ILE A 1 17.85 50.92 0.84
C ILE A 1 17.07 49.65 1.15
N ILE A 2 17.33 48.92 2.24
CA ILE A 2 16.67 47.65 2.56
C ILE A 2 15.17 47.78 2.71
N TYR A 3 14.70 48.83 3.42
CA TYR A 3 13.27 49.13 3.56
C TYR A 3 12.58 49.31 2.18
N ASN A 4 13.14 50.13 1.31
CA ASN A 4 12.57 50.37 -0.03
C ASN A 4 12.56 49.10 -0.88
N ALA A 5 13.66 48.32 -0.86
CA ALA A 5 13.73 47.06 -1.58
C ALA A 5 12.72 46.04 -1.05
N THR A 6 12.54 45.94 0.27
CA THR A 6 11.54 45.05 0.87
C THR A 6 10.10 45.51 0.54
N ALA A 7 9.82 46.79 0.60
CA ALA A 7 8.51 47.34 0.27
C ALA A 7 8.12 47.10 -1.20
N GLU A 8 9.08 47.22 -2.12
CA GLU A 8 8.88 46.96 -3.55
C GLU A 8 8.54 45.49 -3.86
N VAL A 9 9.17 44.56 -3.15
CA VAL A 9 9.02 43.09 -3.42
C VAL A 9 7.93 42.48 -2.54
N SER A 10 7.56 43.09 -1.41
CA SER A 10 6.62 42.53 -0.43
C SER A 10 5.26 42.15 -1.01
N GLY A 11 4.71 43.01 -1.88
CA GLY A 11 3.43 42.77 -2.54
C GLY A 11 3.45 41.52 -3.44
N ALA A 12 4.53 41.33 -4.20
CA ALA A 12 4.71 40.18 -5.09
C ALA A 12 4.86 38.87 -4.29
N ILE A 13 5.66 38.90 -3.22
CA ILE A 13 5.85 37.74 -2.33
C ILE A 13 4.53 37.38 -1.65
N LEU A 14 3.83 38.37 -1.09
CA LEU A 14 2.55 38.18 -0.42
C LEU A 14 1.52 37.53 -1.36
N THR A 15 1.37 38.08 -2.56
CA THR A 15 0.43 37.57 -3.56
C THR A 15 0.78 36.15 -3.98
N ALA A 16 2.03 35.84 -4.27
CA ALA A 16 2.47 34.51 -4.70
C ALA A 16 2.23 33.44 -3.60
N VAL A 17 2.60 33.75 -2.36
CA VAL A 17 2.46 32.79 -1.25
C VAL A 17 0.98 32.63 -0.86
N LEU A 18 0.21 33.71 -0.79
CA LEU A 18 -1.23 33.64 -0.49
C LEU A 18 -2.01 32.87 -1.57
N THR A 19 -1.71 33.08 -2.85
CA THR A 19 -2.33 32.34 -3.94
C THR A 19 -2.07 30.83 -3.77
N THR A 20 -0.85 30.46 -3.42
CA THR A 20 -0.50 29.06 -3.14
C THR A 20 -1.27 28.51 -1.92
N ILE A 21 -1.35 29.26 -0.82
CA ILE A 21 -2.11 28.86 0.38
C ILE A 21 -3.59 28.66 0.04
N ILE A 22 -4.19 29.61 -0.70
CA ILE A 22 -5.60 29.56 -1.10
C ILE A 22 -5.88 28.32 -1.96
N SER A 23 -4.95 27.91 -2.82
CA SER A 23 -5.10 26.71 -3.63
C SER A 23 -5.22 25.42 -2.81
N PHE A 24 -4.73 25.40 -1.57
CA PHE A 24 -4.87 24.26 -0.64
C PHE A 24 -6.12 24.30 0.23
N LEU A 25 -6.87 25.41 0.30
CA LEU A 25 -8.06 25.50 1.12
C LEU A 25 -9.12 24.43 0.80
N PRO A 26 -9.39 24.08 -0.47
CA PRO A 26 -10.35 23.03 -0.80
C PRO A 26 -10.02 21.67 -0.17
N VAL A 27 -8.73 21.38 0.07
CA VAL A 27 -8.31 20.11 0.69
C VAL A 27 -8.83 19.98 2.13
N PHE A 28 -9.02 21.07 2.84
CA PHE A 28 -9.58 21.06 4.20
C PHE A 28 -11.06 20.70 4.25
N THR A 29 -11.78 20.83 3.14
CA THR A 29 -13.20 20.47 3.04
C THR A 29 -13.42 19.00 2.65
N MET A 30 -12.37 18.28 2.26
CA MET A 30 -12.44 16.85 1.93
C MET A 30 -12.91 16.03 3.15
N ILE A 31 -13.80 15.07 2.93
CA ILE A 31 -14.36 14.18 3.95
C ILE A 31 -13.91 12.74 3.68
N GLY A 32 -14.15 11.84 4.65
CA GLY A 32 -13.81 10.42 4.49
C GLY A 32 -12.30 10.13 4.54
N ALA A 33 -11.86 9.14 3.81
CA ALA A 33 -10.46 8.68 3.77
C ALA A 33 -9.53 9.71 3.13
N GLU A 34 -9.96 10.31 2.04
CA GLU A 34 -9.21 11.38 1.37
C GLU A 34 -8.92 12.54 2.32
N GLY A 35 -9.93 12.96 3.08
CA GLY A 35 -9.76 14.00 4.09
C GLY A 35 -8.75 13.60 5.17
N LYS A 36 -8.77 12.35 5.65
CA LYS A 36 -7.82 11.86 6.64
C LYS A 36 -6.38 11.84 6.12
N LEU A 37 -6.20 11.52 4.84
CA LEU A 37 -4.88 11.45 4.21
C LEU A 37 -4.33 12.84 3.86
N PHE A 38 -5.14 13.68 3.21
CA PHE A 38 -4.65 14.93 2.64
C PHE A 38 -4.72 16.14 3.58
N ARG A 39 -5.62 16.17 4.57
CA ARG A 39 -5.68 17.28 5.54
C ARG A 39 -4.38 17.51 6.31
N PRO A 40 -3.70 16.49 6.87
CA PRO A 40 -2.42 16.68 7.55
C PRO A 40 -1.35 17.24 6.63
N LEU A 41 -1.30 16.77 5.38
CA LEU A 41 -0.37 17.26 4.36
C LEU A 41 -0.65 18.75 4.02
N ALA A 42 -1.92 19.09 3.77
CA ALA A 42 -2.34 20.46 3.50
C ALA A 42 -2.03 21.38 4.68
N PHE A 43 -2.29 20.93 5.91
CA PHE A 43 -2.00 21.69 7.14
C PHE A 43 -0.48 21.97 7.26
N THR A 44 0.35 20.94 7.16
CA THR A 44 1.81 21.09 7.27
C THR A 44 2.34 22.05 6.20
N LYS A 45 1.85 21.93 4.96
CA LYS A 45 2.28 22.76 3.83
C LYS A 45 1.83 24.22 3.98
N THR A 46 0.58 24.46 4.37
CA THR A 46 0.07 25.81 4.60
C THR A 46 0.75 26.49 5.77
N MET A 47 1.03 25.75 6.86
CA MET A 47 1.76 26.30 8.02
C MET A 47 3.21 26.63 7.66
N ALA A 48 3.91 25.75 6.92
CA ALA A 48 5.27 26.00 6.45
C ALA A 48 5.33 27.24 5.53
N LEU A 49 4.39 27.37 4.59
CA LEU A 49 4.31 28.55 3.72
C LEU A 49 4.00 29.84 4.51
N SER A 50 3.08 29.77 5.47
CA SER A 50 2.75 30.92 6.32
C SER A 50 3.94 31.36 7.17
N ALA A 51 4.65 30.40 7.77
CA ALA A 51 5.89 30.67 8.53
C ALA A 51 6.98 31.26 7.63
N SER A 52 7.15 30.71 6.41
CA SER A 52 8.10 31.24 5.41
C SER A 52 7.78 32.69 5.04
N LEU A 53 6.50 33.03 4.87
CA LEU A 53 6.06 34.41 4.59
C LEU A 53 6.43 35.37 5.74
N VAL A 54 6.15 34.96 6.98
CA VAL A 54 6.51 35.73 8.18
C VAL A 54 8.03 35.95 8.26
N ILE A 55 8.82 34.88 8.05
CA ILE A 55 10.28 34.97 8.05
C ILE A 55 10.76 35.92 6.95
N ALA A 56 10.25 35.76 5.73
CA ALA A 56 10.67 36.57 4.58
C ALA A 56 10.39 38.08 4.77
N LEU A 57 9.23 38.43 5.32
CA LEU A 57 8.81 39.84 5.43
C LEU A 57 9.24 40.51 6.74
N PHE A 58 9.31 39.75 7.85
CA PHE A 58 9.52 40.35 9.17
C PHE A 58 10.89 40.03 9.78
N ILE A 59 11.51 38.87 9.47
CA ILE A 59 12.78 38.45 10.06
C ILE A 59 13.96 38.79 9.15
N ILE A 60 13.86 38.44 7.87
CA ILE A 60 14.98 38.65 6.93
C ILE A 60 15.37 40.12 6.76
N PRO A 61 14.44 41.11 6.60
CA PRO A 61 14.84 42.48 6.39
C PRO A 61 15.58 43.11 7.58
N PRO A 62 15.14 42.98 8.85
CA PRO A 62 15.91 43.46 10.00
C PRO A 62 17.27 42.74 10.14
N LEU A 63 17.30 41.42 9.91
CA LEU A 63 18.54 40.65 9.94
C LEU A 63 19.53 41.13 8.86
N ALA A 64 19.05 41.36 7.65
CA ALA A 64 19.84 41.92 6.57
C ALA A 64 20.33 43.33 6.93
N ALA A 65 19.49 44.18 7.52
CA ALA A 65 19.90 45.50 7.97
C ALA A 65 21.00 45.43 9.04
N TYR A 66 20.92 44.45 9.94
CA TYR A 66 21.96 44.23 10.95
C TYR A 66 23.26 43.69 10.34
N LEU A 67 23.18 42.67 9.46
CA LEU A 67 24.34 42.03 8.83
C LEU A 67 25.08 42.95 7.85
N PHE A 68 24.35 43.73 7.05
CA PHE A 68 24.92 44.64 6.08
C PHE A 68 25.28 46.03 6.65
N LYS A 69 25.00 46.25 7.94
CA LYS A 69 25.48 47.45 8.64
C LYS A 69 27.02 47.43 8.63
N LYS A 70 27.60 48.40 7.94
CA LYS A 70 29.06 48.53 7.83
C LYS A 70 29.66 48.72 9.22
N LYS A 71 30.05 47.63 9.88
CA LYS A 71 30.88 47.65 11.07
C LYS A 71 32.32 47.76 10.59
N ASN A 72 33.06 48.74 11.09
CA ASN A 72 34.52 48.79 10.95
C ASN A 72 35.09 47.68 11.84
N ILE A 73 35.02 46.44 11.37
CA ILE A 73 35.64 45.29 12.05
C ILE A 73 37.14 45.38 11.79
N LYS A 74 37.92 45.41 12.85
CA LYS A 74 39.39 45.44 12.75
C LYS A 74 39.89 44.25 11.90
N ASN A 75 40.83 44.47 11.04
CA ASN A 75 41.44 43.41 10.22
C ASN A 75 41.90 42.20 11.07
N SER A 76 42.30 42.43 12.32
CA SER A 76 42.64 41.38 13.26
C SER A 76 41.53 40.34 13.47
N PHE A 77 40.25 40.76 13.50
CA PHE A 77 39.13 39.83 13.64
C PHE A 77 38.96 38.93 12.38
N HIS A 78 39.17 39.51 11.19
CA HIS A 78 39.13 38.73 9.96
C HIS A 78 40.24 37.69 9.87
N TYR A 79 41.43 38.00 10.37
CA TYR A 79 42.51 37.01 10.47
C TYR A 79 42.16 35.86 11.43
N VAL A 80 41.68 36.18 12.63
CA VAL A 80 41.29 35.16 13.60
C VAL A 80 40.16 34.28 13.07
N TRP A 81 39.11 34.89 12.50
CA TRP A 81 37.96 34.15 11.95
C TRP A 81 38.35 33.19 10.82
N ASN A 82 39.12 33.65 9.86
CA ASN A 82 39.53 32.81 8.73
C ASN A 82 40.54 31.72 9.15
N SER A 83 41.40 32.02 10.14
CA SER A 83 42.27 31.00 10.71
C SER A 83 41.48 29.94 11.49
N SER A 84 40.43 30.34 12.23
CA SER A 84 39.57 29.37 12.90
C SER A 84 38.79 28.48 11.92
N LEU A 85 38.33 29.02 10.77
CA LEU A 85 37.73 28.21 9.69
C LEU A 85 38.71 27.15 9.17
N ILE A 86 39.96 27.50 8.97
CA ILE A 86 40.99 26.54 8.55
C ILE A 86 41.20 25.47 9.64
N LEU A 87 41.30 25.87 10.91
CA LEU A 87 41.46 24.94 12.01
C LEU A 87 40.30 23.95 12.11
N VAL A 88 39.08 24.44 12.07
CA VAL A 88 37.84 23.60 12.06
C VAL A 88 37.86 22.68 10.83
N GLY A 89 38.30 23.18 9.68
CA GLY A 89 38.40 22.36 8.47
C GLY A 89 39.42 21.22 8.63
N VAL A 90 40.58 21.48 9.24
CA VAL A 90 41.60 20.46 9.53
C VAL A 90 41.04 19.42 10.52
N ILE A 91 40.39 19.87 11.60
CA ILE A 91 39.74 18.97 12.56
C ILE A 91 38.71 18.09 11.84
N ALA A 92 37.86 18.66 10.99
CA ALA A 92 36.85 17.90 10.25
C ALA A 92 37.49 16.81 9.37
N ILE A 93 38.62 17.08 8.71
CA ILE A 93 39.35 16.08 7.91
C ILE A 93 39.90 14.95 8.78
N VAL A 94 40.44 15.28 9.96
CA VAL A 94 40.95 14.27 10.90
C VAL A 94 39.85 13.31 11.38
N TYR A 95 38.60 13.80 11.47
CA TYR A 95 37.42 13.00 11.76
C TYR A 95 36.79 12.33 10.51
N GLY A 96 37.45 12.38 9.35
CA GLY A 96 37.00 11.72 8.13
C GLY A 96 35.98 12.52 7.28
N TYR A 97 35.69 13.77 7.66
CA TYR A 97 34.75 14.60 6.90
C TYR A 97 35.44 15.36 5.77
N TRP A 98 35.33 14.91 4.54
CA TRP A 98 35.94 15.56 3.36
C TRP A 98 35.51 17.04 3.16
N LEU A 99 34.32 17.43 3.67
CA LEU A 99 33.82 18.82 3.67
C LEU A 99 34.78 19.80 4.35
N GLY A 100 35.67 19.32 5.22
CA GLY A 100 36.73 20.12 5.84
C GLY A 100 37.63 20.80 4.80
N LEU A 101 37.87 20.19 3.63
CA LEU A 101 38.64 20.78 2.54
C LEU A 101 38.05 22.11 2.03
N ILE A 102 36.71 22.23 2.02
CA ILE A 102 36.01 23.43 1.59
C ILE A 102 36.25 24.57 2.59
N LEU A 103 36.17 24.27 3.89
CA LEU A 103 36.44 25.25 4.95
C LEU A 103 37.87 25.75 4.88
N ILE A 104 38.83 24.86 4.64
CA ILE A 104 40.27 25.22 4.47
C ILE A 104 40.41 26.10 3.24
N ALA A 105 39.81 25.75 2.13
CA ALA A 105 39.90 26.52 0.89
C ALA A 105 39.31 27.94 1.04
N PHE A 106 38.12 28.07 1.66
CA PHE A 106 37.51 29.37 1.90
C PHE A 106 38.30 30.22 2.89
N GLY A 107 38.78 29.62 3.96
CA GLY A 107 39.65 30.31 4.93
C GLY A 107 40.97 30.80 4.30
N SER A 108 41.59 29.93 3.47
CA SER A 108 42.86 30.25 2.79
C SER A 108 42.69 31.35 1.74
N THR A 109 41.66 31.27 0.88
CA THR A 109 41.38 32.32 -0.12
C THR A 109 41.09 33.67 0.53
N ALA A 110 40.35 33.66 1.64
CA ALA A 110 40.07 34.87 2.42
C ALA A 110 41.34 35.47 3.05
N LEU A 111 42.24 34.66 3.65
CA LEU A 111 43.51 35.12 4.20
C LEU A 111 44.45 35.69 3.13
N LEU A 112 44.52 35.04 1.95
CA LEU A 112 45.32 35.52 0.81
C LEU A 112 44.79 36.86 0.28
N THR A 113 43.46 37.04 0.29
CA THR A 113 42.81 38.29 -0.08
C THR A 113 43.12 39.42 0.94
N LEU A 114 43.14 39.11 2.23
CA LEU A 114 43.50 40.06 3.27
C LEU A 114 44.94 40.48 3.21
N ARG A 115 45.86 39.61 2.74
CA ARG A 115 47.27 39.92 2.49
C ARG A 115 47.55 40.66 1.16
N ASN A 116 46.52 40.99 0.39
CA ASN A 116 46.59 41.58 -0.94
C ASN A 116 47.39 40.73 -1.99
N THR A 117 47.62 39.46 -1.72
CA THR A 117 48.26 38.52 -2.66
C THR A 117 47.29 37.99 -3.69
N LEU A 118 45.97 37.97 -3.39
CA LEU A 118 44.90 37.50 -4.27
C LEU A 118 43.88 38.62 -4.48
N SER A 119 43.54 38.91 -5.76
CA SER A 119 42.49 39.88 -6.04
C SER A 119 41.12 39.36 -5.60
N ARG A 120 40.25 40.24 -5.10
CA ARG A 120 38.90 39.88 -4.67
C ARG A 120 38.07 39.20 -5.78
N LYS A 121 38.25 39.60 -7.02
CA LYS A 121 37.56 38.99 -8.17
C LYS A 121 37.97 37.54 -8.37
N LEU A 122 39.28 37.25 -8.26
CA LEU A 122 39.81 35.90 -8.41
C LEU A 122 39.44 35.01 -7.19
N ALA A 123 39.48 35.55 -5.97
CA ALA A 123 39.05 34.84 -4.78
C ALA A 123 37.56 34.42 -4.86
N ASN A 124 36.69 35.33 -5.31
CA ASN A 124 35.26 35.01 -5.48
C ASN A 124 35.03 33.96 -6.57
N LEU A 125 35.81 34.01 -7.68
CA LEU A 125 35.75 33.00 -8.73
C LEU A 125 36.15 31.61 -8.18
N ILE A 126 37.29 31.54 -7.49
CA ILE A 126 37.79 30.30 -6.90
C ILE A 126 36.78 29.73 -5.91
N ASN A 127 36.24 30.55 -4.98
CA ASN A 127 35.26 30.14 -4.01
C ASN A 127 33.96 29.63 -4.65
N SER A 128 33.50 30.28 -5.74
CA SER A 128 32.32 29.83 -6.48
C SER A 128 32.56 28.50 -7.18
N ILE A 129 33.74 28.27 -7.73
CA ILE A 129 34.10 27.00 -8.37
C ILE A 129 34.15 25.88 -7.31
N ILE A 130 34.81 26.13 -6.17
CA ILE A 130 34.92 25.16 -5.07
C ILE A 130 33.52 24.81 -4.53
N ALA A 131 32.67 25.80 -4.29
CA ALA A 131 31.31 25.58 -3.84
C ALA A 131 30.48 24.75 -4.86
N SER A 132 30.62 25.08 -6.16
CA SER A 132 29.91 24.35 -7.22
C SER A 132 30.35 22.89 -7.31
N ILE A 133 31.67 22.64 -7.25
CA ILE A 133 32.20 21.27 -7.26
C ILE A 133 31.72 20.50 -6.03
N ALA A 134 31.78 21.12 -4.85
CA ALA A 134 31.33 20.50 -3.61
C ALA A 134 29.85 20.12 -3.63
N ILE A 135 28.99 20.99 -4.15
CA ILE A 135 27.55 20.72 -4.31
C ILE A 135 27.33 19.56 -5.28
N VAL A 136 28.05 19.53 -6.39
CA VAL A 136 27.93 18.44 -7.39
C VAL A 136 28.35 17.11 -6.79
N ILE A 137 29.47 17.08 -6.04
CA ILE A 137 29.94 15.85 -5.37
C ILE A 137 28.90 15.39 -4.30
N LEU A 138 28.39 16.32 -3.48
CA LEU A 138 27.36 16.03 -2.49
C LEU A 138 26.12 15.42 -3.13
N LEU A 139 25.59 16.06 -4.17
CA LEU A 139 24.42 15.56 -4.88
C LEU A 139 24.69 14.21 -5.57
N ALA A 140 25.85 14.04 -6.19
CA ALA A 140 26.21 12.77 -6.83
C ALA A 140 26.36 11.63 -5.82
N THR A 141 26.78 11.93 -4.59
CA THR A 141 27.02 10.92 -3.55
C THR A 141 25.73 10.53 -2.81
N TYR A 142 24.90 11.53 -2.44
CA TYR A 142 23.73 11.30 -1.59
C TYR A 142 22.41 11.13 -2.39
N TRP A 143 22.22 11.86 -3.48
CA TRP A 143 21.00 11.76 -4.27
C TRP A 143 21.01 10.60 -5.26
N ARG A 144 22.18 10.31 -5.90
CA ARG A 144 22.37 9.23 -6.89
C ARG A 144 21.21 9.09 -7.88
N PRO A 145 20.90 10.10 -8.69
CA PRO A 145 19.69 10.12 -9.51
C PRO A 145 19.62 9.02 -10.58
N LEU A 146 20.75 8.41 -10.97
CA LEU A 146 20.80 7.27 -11.89
C LEU A 146 20.73 5.91 -11.17
N GLY A 147 20.51 5.92 -9.85
CA GLY A 147 20.46 4.72 -9.02
C GLY A 147 21.81 4.32 -8.45
N PHE A 148 21.73 3.39 -7.48
CA PHE A 148 22.91 2.81 -6.81
C PHE A 148 23.69 1.86 -7.72
N ASP A 149 23.04 1.31 -8.76
CA ASP A 149 23.59 0.35 -9.72
C ASP A 149 24.58 0.99 -10.71
N ARG A 150 24.60 2.31 -10.78
CA ARG A 150 25.47 3.06 -11.70
C ARG A 150 26.67 3.63 -10.96
N SER A 151 27.82 3.64 -11.64
CA SER A 151 29.05 4.17 -11.05
C SER A 151 28.88 5.61 -10.57
N ILE A 152 29.60 5.95 -9.49
CA ILE A 152 29.61 7.31 -8.93
C ILE A 152 30.04 8.35 -9.98
N ILE A 153 30.94 7.98 -10.91
CA ILE A 153 31.39 8.85 -11.99
C ILE A 153 30.24 9.21 -12.93
N LEU A 154 29.41 8.24 -13.29
CA LEU A 154 28.25 8.49 -14.16
C LEU A 154 27.21 9.40 -13.49
N ASN A 155 26.95 9.17 -12.20
CA ASN A 155 26.10 10.05 -11.38
C ASN A 155 26.68 11.47 -11.30
N LEU A 156 27.98 11.62 -11.14
CA LEU A 156 28.67 12.92 -11.08
C LEU A 156 28.57 13.67 -12.41
N ILE A 157 28.77 12.98 -13.55
CA ILE A 157 28.60 13.57 -14.88
C ILE A 157 27.14 14.02 -15.07
N PHE A 158 26.19 13.17 -14.76
CA PHE A 158 24.77 13.46 -14.89
C PHE A 158 24.34 14.67 -14.05
N VAL A 159 24.70 14.69 -12.76
CA VAL A 159 24.42 15.82 -11.87
C VAL A 159 25.10 17.10 -12.36
N SER A 160 26.35 17.01 -12.85
CA SER A 160 27.06 18.15 -13.43
C SER A 160 26.32 18.73 -14.63
N ILE A 161 25.89 17.87 -15.56
CA ILE A 161 25.12 18.30 -16.76
C ILE A 161 23.83 19.00 -16.33
N ILE A 162 23.08 18.44 -15.36
CA ILE A 162 21.84 19.06 -14.88
C ILE A 162 22.13 20.39 -14.20
N CYS A 163 23.04 20.45 -13.21
CA CYS A 163 23.32 21.67 -12.47
C CYS A 163 23.87 22.79 -13.35
N PHE A 164 24.90 22.50 -14.14
CA PHE A 164 25.48 23.51 -15.04
C PHE A 164 24.60 23.80 -16.23
N GLY A 165 23.82 22.84 -16.74
CA GLY A 165 22.81 23.04 -17.77
C GLY A 165 21.73 24.03 -17.32
N ILE A 166 21.14 23.83 -16.14
CA ILE A 166 20.14 24.75 -15.57
C ILE A 166 20.73 26.15 -15.36
N LEU A 167 21.93 26.23 -14.77
CA LEU A 167 22.62 27.51 -14.59
C LEU A 167 22.94 28.19 -15.91
N GLY A 168 23.36 27.42 -16.93
CA GLY A 168 23.59 27.88 -18.28
C GLY A 168 22.33 28.44 -18.93
N VAL A 169 21.23 27.69 -18.91
CA VAL A 169 19.91 28.11 -19.40
C VAL A 169 19.47 29.42 -18.72
N PHE A 170 19.60 29.46 -17.38
CA PHE A 170 19.25 30.67 -16.63
C PHE A 170 20.13 31.86 -16.99
N SER A 171 21.43 31.66 -17.21
CA SER A 171 22.36 32.72 -17.62
C SER A 171 22.03 33.26 -19.01
N VAL A 172 21.71 32.35 -19.96
CA VAL A 172 21.24 32.72 -21.32
C VAL A 172 19.91 33.47 -21.23
N PHE A 173 18.95 32.94 -20.46
CA PHE A 173 17.66 33.60 -20.25
C PHE A 173 17.84 35.01 -19.71
N ARG A 174 18.67 35.18 -18.67
CA ARG A 174 18.94 36.50 -18.08
C ARG A 174 19.56 37.46 -19.09
N ARG A 175 20.43 36.98 -19.97
CA ARG A 175 21.06 37.80 -21.01
C ARG A 175 20.05 38.31 -22.03
N TYR A 176 19.09 37.48 -22.41
CA TYR A 176 18.08 37.82 -23.43
C TYR A 176 16.77 38.30 -22.84
N TYR A 177 16.64 38.34 -21.52
CA TYR A 177 15.38 38.67 -20.82
C TYR A 177 14.74 39.97 -21.27
N SER A 178 15.55 41.04 -21.40
CA SER A 178 15.05 42.35 -21.84
C SER A 178 14.46 42.31 -23.27
N GLN A 179 15.06 41.53 -24.16
CA GLN A 179 14.57 41.35 -25.53
C GLN A 179 13.30 40.52 -25.57
N ILE A 180 13.26 39.43 -24.80
CA ILE A 180 12.07 38.57 -24.67
C ILE A 180 10.90 39.36 -24.09
N LEU A 181 11.14 40.13 -23.04
CA LEU A 181 10.11 40.96 -22.40
C LEU A 181 9.57 42.02 -23.36
N LYS A 182 10.48 42.70 -24.11
CA LYS A 182 10.06 43.70 -25.12
C LYS A 182 9.22 43.07 -26.22
N TRP A 183 9.61 41.91 -26.71
CA TRP A 183 8.88 41.15 -27.71
C TRP A 183 7.50 40.72 -27.20
N ALA A 184 7.42 40.17 -25.97
CA ALA A 184 6.17 39.73 -25.34
C ALA A 184 5.19 40.89 -25.14
N LEU A 185 5.69 42.07 -24.73
CA LEU A 185 4.86 43.28 -24.55
C LEU A 185 4.40 43.88 -25.86
N THR A 186 5.20 43.75 -26.94
CA THR A 186 4.82 44.25 -28.27
C THR A 186 3.83 43.31 -28.95
N ASN A 187 4.02 41.96 -28.81
CA ASN A 187 3.19 40.95 -29.49
C ASN A 187 2.30 40.21 -28.48
N LYS A 188 1.46 40.93 -27.72
CA LYS A 188 0.68 40.39 -26.59
C LYS A 188 -0.16 39.17 -26.98
N LEU A 189 -0.88 39.24 -28.10
CA LEU A 189 -1.74 38.13 -28.56
C LEU A 189 -0.91 36.89 -28.93
N LEU A 190 0.20 37.06 -29.64
CA LEU A 190 1.07 35.95 -30.02
C LEU A 190 1.71 35.29 -28.78
N PHE A 191 2.10 36.12 -27.79
CA PHE A 191 2.63 35.63 -26.52
C PHE A 191 1.60 34.83 -25.73
N LEU A 192 0.33 35.28 -25.71
CA LEU A 192 -0.76 34.59 -25.01
C LEU A 192 -1.16 33.24 -25.63
N ILE A 193 -0.81 33.00 -26.89
CA ILE A 193 -1.02 31.69 -27.53
C ILE A 193 -0.25 30.59 -26.78
N ILE A 194 0.97 30.87 -26.28
CA ILE A 194 1.80 29.88 -25.59
C ILE A 194 1.10 29.34 -24.32
N PRO A 195 0.73 30.18 -23.33
CA PRO A 195 0.02 29.68 -22.14
C PRO A 195 -1.36 29.12 -22.49
N ALA A 196 -2.06 29.64 -23.49
CA ALA A 196 -3.33 29.10 -23.94
C ALA A 196 -3.18 27.68 -24.51
N THR A 197 -2.15 27.43 -25.32
CA THR A 197 -1.86 26.10 -25.85
C THR A 197 -1.48 25.14 -24.74
N VAL A 198 -0.67 25.56 -23.76
CA VAL A 198 -0.33 24.74 -22.59
C VAL A 198 -1.59 24.40 -21.77
N LEU A 199 -2.48 25.37 -21.58
CA LEU A 199 -3.73 25.17 -20.86
C LEU A 199 -4.67 24.19 -21.60
N ILE A 200 -4.85 24.37 -22.91
CA ILE A 200 -5.67 23.49 -23.74
C ILE A 200 -5.09 22.07 -23.76
N SER A 201 -3.79 21.94 -23.95
CA SER A 201 -3.13 20.62 -23.91
C SER A 201 -3.23 19.98 -22.52
N GLY A 202 -3.12 20.77 -21.45
CA GLY A 202 -3.33 20.29 -20.08
C GLY A 202 -4.74 19.76 -19.84
N VAL A 203 -5.76 20.48 -20.30
CA VAL A 203 -7.17 20.04 -20.22
C VAL A 203 -7.39 18.77 -21.08
N TRP A 204 -6.80 18.73 -22.27
CA TRP A 204 -6.87 17.56 -23.13
C TRP A 204 -6.23 16.33 -22.48
N ILE A 205 -5.02 16.46 -21.92
CA ILE A 205 -4.36 15.38 -21.17
C ILE A 205 -5.24 14.94 -19.98
N MET A 206 -5.73 15.89 -19.20
CA MET A 206 -6.57 15.62 -18.03
C MET A 206 -7.83 14.82 -18.40
N ASN A 207 -8.48 15.13 -19.52
CA ASN A 207 -9.68 14.44 -19.97
C ASN A 207 -9.38 13.03 -20.53
N ASN A 208 -8.18 12.82 -21.06
CA ASN A 208 -7.76 11.53 -21.62
C ASN A 208 -6.95 10.66 -20.63
N THR A 209 -6.64 11.19 -19.45
CA THR A 209 -5.95 10.43 -18.41
C THR A 209 -6.99 9.76 -17.51
N GLY A 210 -6.82 8.47 -17.27
CA GLY A 210 -7.68 7.71 -16.37
C GLY A 210 -7.65 8.26 -14.94
N LYS A 211 -8.75 8.13 -14.24
CA LYS A 211 -8.91 8.60 -12.85
C LYS A 211 -8.79 7.42 -11.90
N GLU A 212 -7.91 7.52 -10.94
CA GLU A 212 -7.74 6.55 -9.84
C GLU A 212 -7.89 7.26 -8.50
N PHE A 213 -8.44 6.53 -7.52
CA PHE A 213 -8.59 7.07 -6.16
C PHE A 213 -7.25 7.17 -5.44
N MET A 214 -6.48 6.08 -5.47
CA MET A 214 -5.10 6.03 -4.98
C MET A 214 -4.25 5.20 -5.93
N PRO A 215 -2.99 5.60 -6.18
CA PRO A 215 -2.07 4.72 -6.89
C PRO A 215 -1.83 3.46 -6.04
N SER A 216 -1.74 2.31 -6.69
CA SER A 216 -1.40 1.06 -6.00
C SER A 216 -0.01 1.18 -5.38
N LEU A 217 0.07 1.01 -4.07
CA LEU A 217 1.33 0.95 -3.33
C LEU A 217 1.87 -0.48 -3.38
N ASN A 218 3.18 -0.62 -3.38
CA ASN A 218 3.80 -1.92 -3.20
C ASN A 218 4.08 -2.14 -1.72
N GLU A 219 3.26 -2.96 -1.06
CA GLU A 219 3.37 -3.26 0.38
C GLU A 219 4.37 -4.40 0.68
N GLY A 220 5.01 -4.98 -0.34
CA GLY A 220 5.89 -6.14 -0.17
C GLY A 220 5.18 -7.44 0.21
N SER A 221 3.83 -7.44 0.17
CA SER A 221 3.01 -8.58 0.52
C SER A 221 1.70 -8.58 -0.25
N PHE A 222 1.17 -9.78 -0.50
CA PHE A 222 -0.18 -9.97 -1.05
C PHE A 222 -1.13 -10.48 0.02
N LEU A 223 -2.42 -10.21 -0.19
CA LEU A 223 -3.52 -10.77 0.56
C LEU A 223 -4.41 -11.57 -0.39
N LEU A 224 -4.35 -12.89 -0.32
CA LEU A 224 -5.17 -13.78 -1.13
C LEU A 224 -6.44 -14.13 -0.35
N MET A 225 -7.62 -13.75 -0.88
CA MET A 225 -8.91 -13.91 -0.20
C MET A 225 -9.92 -14.69 -1.06
N PRO A 226 -9.66 -15.96 -1.40
CA PRO A 226 -10.63 -16.79 -2.10
C PRO A 226 -11.73 -17.27 -1.15
N THR A 227 -12.80 -17.80 -1.72
CA THR A 227 -13.88 -18.42 -0.94
C THR A 227 -14.17 -19.82 -1.46
N SER A 228 -14.46 -20.75 -0.55
CA SER A 228 -15.04 -22.04 -0.89
C SER A 228 -16.57 -21.92 -1.07
N LEU A 229 -17.17 -23.00 -1.58
CA LEU A 229 -18.62 -23.05 -1.74
C LEU A 229 -19.34 -23.02 -0.38
N PRO A 230 -20.55 -22.44 -0.31
CA PRO A 230 -21.28 -22.25 0.97
C PRO A 230 -21.57 -23.53 1.76
N HIS A 231 -21.58 -24.66 1.10
CA HIS A 231 -21.84 -25.97 1.74
C HIS A 231 -20.57 -26.65 2.31
N ALA A 232 -19.40 -26.08 2.10
CA ALA A 232 -18.16 -26.63 2.64
C ALA A 232 -18.17 -26.59 4.17
N GLY A 233 -17.92 -27.74 4.79
CA GLY A 233 -17.81 -27.88 6.24
C GLY A 233 -16.43 -27.45 6.76
N VAL A 234 -16.24 -27.48 8.09
CA VAL A 234 -14.99 -27.08 8.76
C VAL A 234 -13.78 -27.87 8.27
N GLU A 235 -13.91 -29.20 8.15
CA GLU A 235 -12.81 -30.05 7.74
C GLU A 235 -12.39 -29.82 6.28
N GLU A 236 -13.36 -29.57 5.41
CA GLU A 236 -13.07 -29.24 4.02
C GLU A 236 -12.39 -27.85 3.91
N ASN A 237 -12.89 -26.88 4.65
CA ASN A 237 -12.26 -25.57 4.67
C ASN A 237 -10.82 -25.62 5.21
N LYS A 238 -10.57 -26.41 6.26
CA LYS A 238 -9.22 -26.64 6.78
C LYS A 238 -8.32 -27.30 5.74
N ARG A 239 -8.82 -28.32 5.04
CA ARG A 239 -8.09 -29.02 3.97
C ARG A 239 -7.74 -28.08 2.82
N VAL A 240 -8.72 -27.27 2.38
CA VAL A 240 -8.51 -26.28 1.31
C VAL A 240 -7.49 -25.23 1.72
N LEU A 241 -7.60 -24.68 2.94
CA LEU A 241 -6.64 -23.69 3.45
C LEU A 241 -5.22 -24.26 3.45
N GLN A 242 -5.04 -25.48 3.95
CA GLN A 242 -3.74 -26.14 3.96
C GLN A 242 -3.19 -26.35 2.53
N GLN A 243 -4.04 -26.72 1.58
CA GLN A 243 -3.63 -26.86 0.19
C GLN A 243 -3.23 -25.54 -0.45
N LEU A 244 -3.95 -24.45 -0.15
CA LEU A 244 -3.61 -23.10 -0.62
C LEU A 244 -2.24 -22.67 -0.08
N ASP A 245 -2.01 -22.80 1.23
CA ASP A 245 -0.75 -22.42 1.85
C ASP A 245 0.42 -23.25 1.31
N MET A 246 0.24 -24.56 1.21
CA MET A 246 1.28 -25.45 0.66
C MET A 246 1.59 -25.11 -0.80
N ALA A 247 0.57 -24.84 -1.63
CA ALA A 247 0.77 -24.47 -3.03
C ALA A 247 1.53 -23.15 -3.17
N VAL A 248 1.16 -22.14 -2.40
CA VAL A 248 1.83 -20.82 -2.42
C VAL A 248 3.27 -20.93 -1.90
N ALA A 249 3.52 -21.74 -0.88
CA ALA A 249 4.86 -21.95 -0.33
C ALA A 249 5.85 -22.61 -1.32
N THR A 250 5.35 -23.19 -2.43
CA THR A 250 6.24 -23.72 -3.47
C THR A 250 6.87 -22.66 -4.37
N ILE A 251 6.40 -21.43 -4.31
CA ILE A 251 6.91 -20.31 -5.14
C ILE A 251 8.18 -19.76 -4.49
N PRO A 252 9.34 -19.79 -5.17
CA PRO A 252 10.63 -19.39 -4.56
C PRO A 252 10.70 -17.95 -4.11
N GLU A 253 9.95 -17.05 -4.75
CA GLU A 253 9.87 -15.62 -4.44
C GLU A 253 9.06 -15.34 -3.17
N ILE A 254 8.32 -16.30 -2.65
CA ILE A 254 7.55 -16.13 -1.41
C ILE A 254 8.48 -16.32 -0.21
N GLU A 255 8.37 -15.39 0.75
CA GLU A 255 9.11 -15.46 2.00
C GLU A 255 8.42 -16.42 2.98
N THR A 256 7.12 -16.23 3.15
CA THR A 256 6.27 -17.09 3.99
C THR A 256 4.81 -16.97 3.56
N VAL A 257 3.98 -17.88 4.01
CA VAL A 257 2.53 -17.81 3.83
C VAL A 257 1.83 -18.19 5.13
N VAL A 258 0.86 -17.37 5.53
CA VAL A 258 0.04 -17.62 6.71
C VAL A 258 -1.42 -17.48 6.33
N GLY A 259 -2.12 -18.61 6.28
CA GLY A 259 -3.53 -18.66 5.99
C GLY A 259 -4.41 -18.68 7.24
N LYS A 260 -5.51 -17.92 7.19
CA LYS A 260 -6.58 -17.89 8.19
C LYS A 260 -7.89 -18.31 7.53
N SER A 261 -8.64 -19.17 8.18
CA SER A 261 -10.04 -19.51 7.88
C SER A 261 -10.85 -19.36 9.14
N ASP A 262 -12.10 -18.99 9.01
CA ASP A 262 -13.04 -18.77 10.10
C ASP A 262 -13.13 -17.31 10.56
N ARG A 263 -14.23 -17.02 11.27
CA ARG A 263 -14.53 -15.67 11.73
C ARG A 263 -13.80 -15.35 13.03
N THR A 264 -13.44 -14.12 13.15
CA THR A 264 -13.00 -13.53 14.41
C THR A 264 -14.22 -13.07 15.22
N GLU A 265 -14.10 -13.03 16.54
CA GLU A 265 -15.12 -12.45 17.42
C GLU A 265 -15.11 -10.91 17.37
N SER A 266 -15.27 -10.37 16.15
CA SER A 266 -15.25 -8.94 15.88
C SER A 266 -16.35 -8.56 14.90
N ALA A 267 -17.06 -7.49 15.20
CA ALA A 267 -18.05 -6.90 14.29
C ALA A 267 -17.40 -6.26 13.04
N LEU A 268 -16.10 -5.97 13.09
CA LEU A 268 -15.35 -5.34 12.01
C LEU A 268 -14.80 -6.33 10.98
N ASP A 269 -14.85 -7.63 11.29
CA ASP A 269 -14.36 -8.68 10.40
C ASP A 269 -15.40 -9.81 10.30
N PRO A 270 -16.48 -9.63 9.52
CA PRO A 270 -17.57 -10.58 9.40
C PRO A 270 -17.26 -11.71 8.41
N ALA A 271 -16.02 -12.24 8.42
CA ALA A 271 -15.61 -13.29 7.52
C ALA A 271 -16.35 -14.61 7.82
N PRO A 272 -17.04 -15.23 6.85
CA PRO A 272 -17.63 -16.55 7.04
C PRO A 272 -16.53 -17.64 7.02
N LEU A 273 -16.85 -18.82 7.57
CA LEU A 273 -15.95 -19.98 7.60
C LEU A 273 -15.37 -20.33 6.22
N SER A 274 -16.10 -20.09 5.15
CA SER A 274 -15.69 -20.37 3.77
C SER A 274 -14.78 -19.31 3.16
N MET A 275 -14.48 -18.24 3.85
CA MET A 275 -13.58 -17.19 3.39
C MET A 275 -12.19 -17.39 3.98
N TYR A 276 -11.20 -17.43 3.10
CA TYR A 276 -9.80 -17.55 3.48
C TYR A 276 -9.11 -16.18 3.40
N GLU A 277 -8.16 -15.96 4.27
CA GLU A 277 -7.24 -14.83 4.24
C GLU A 277 -5.82 -15.35 4.36
N ASN A 278 -5.10 -15.37 3.24
CA ASN A 278 -3.71 -15.81 3.20
C ASN A 278 -2.82 -14.58 3.06
N MET A 279 -2.05 -14.28 4.10
CA MET A 279 -1.01 -13.25 4.09
C MET A 279 0.24 -13.84 3.43
N ILE A 280 0.72 -13.19 2.39
CA ILE A 280 1.79 -13.71 1.52
C ILE A 280 2.86 -12.62 1.33
N PRO A 281 3.76 -12.39 2.30
CA PRO A 281 4.94 -11.57 2.07
C PRO A 281 5.88 -12.24 1.07
N TYR A 282 6.47 -11.44 0.20
CA TYR A 282 7.41 -11.92 -0.80
C TYR A 282 8.77 -11.24 -0.66
N LYS A 283 9.82 -11.94 -1.04
CA LYS A 283 11.20 -11.48 -0.97
C LYS A 283 11.40 -10.24 -1.84
N SER A 284 12.22 -9.30 -1.39
CA SER A 284 12.68 -8.21 -2.24
C SER A 284 13.40 -8.75 -3.48
N GLU A 285 13.34 -8.04 -4.61
CA GLU A 285 13.99 -8.47 -5.85
C GLU A 285 15.48 -8.73 -5.66
N TYR A 286 16.16 -7.83 -4.93
CA TYR A 286 17.56 -7.99 -4.57
C TYR A 286 17.71 -8.14 -3.06
N MET A 287 18.72 -8.87 -2.65
CA MET A 287 19.06 -9.03 -1.24
C MET A 287 19.43 -7.69 -0.63
N LEU A 288 18.90 -7.43 0.57
CA LEU A 288 19.08 -6.19 1.31
C LEU A 288 19.96 -6.43 2.54
N ASN A 289 20.72 -5.42 2.94
CA ASN A 289 21.44 -5.39 4.20
C ASN A 289 20.47 -5.13 5.39
N GLU A 290 21.02 -5.07 6.60
CA GLU A 290 20.24 -4.79 7.82
C GLU A 290 19.58 -3.39 7.82
N ASP A 291 20.12 -2.44 7.04
CA ASP A 291 19.58 -1.09 6.87
C ASP A 291 18.51 -1.00 5.76
N GLY A 292 18.20 -2.11 5.07
CA GLY A 292 17.24 -2.16 3.97
C GLY A 292 17.78 -1.63 2.64
N GLU A 293 19.11 -1.50 2.50
CA GLU A 293 19.75 -1.08 1.25
C GLU A 293 20.24 -2.29 0.46
N ARG A 294 20.27 -2.18 -0.88
CA ARG A 294 20.84 -3.21 -1.75
C ARG A 294 22.33 -3.34 -1.51
N GLN A 295 22.80 -4.56 -1.29
CA GLN A 295 24.19 -4.88 -1.05
C GLN A 295 24.77 -5.70 -2.19
N ARG A 296 26.07 -5.48 -2.46
CA ARG A 296 26.84 -6.24 -3.43
C ARG A 296 27.62 -7.33 -2.73
N TYR A 297 27.76 -8.46 -3.41
CA TYR A 297 28.43 -9.64 -2.89
C TYR A 297 29.49 -10.14 -3.87
N LYS A 298 30.53 -10.74 -3.32
CA LYS A 298 31.67 -11.23 -4.08
C LYS A 298 31.28 -12.39 -4.97
N THR A 299 31.69 -12.30 -6.25
CA THR A 299 31.55 -13.37 -7.23
C THR A 299 32.91 -13.88 -7.68
N ASN A 300 33.03 -15.17 -7.98
CA ASN A 300 34.22 -15.76 -8.57
C ASN A 300 34.28 -15.51 -10.08
N SER A 301 35.34 -15.97 -10.73
CA SER A 301 35.55 -15.80 -12.19
C SER A 301 34.49 -16.51 -13.06
N GLU A 302 33.71 -17.42 -12.49
CA GLU A 302 32.63 -18.18 -13.15
C GLU A 302 31.25 -17.53 -12.90
N GLY A 303 31.19 -16.46 -12.08
CA GLY A 303 29.94 -15.75 -11.74
C GLY A 303 29.16 -16.37 -10.59
N PHE A 304 29.79 -17.28 -9.81
CA PHE A 304 29.17 -17.84 -8.59
C PHE A 304 29.42 -16.93 -7.39
N TYR A 305 28.44 -16.75 -6.53
CA TYR A 305 28.58 -16.00 -5.28
C TYR A 305 29.37 -16.79 -4.24
N GLU A 306 30.33 -16.14 -3.61
CA GLU A 306 31.14 -16.74 -2.53
C GLU A 306 30.40 -16.66 -1.18
N LEU A 307 30.37 -17.77 -0.45
CA LEU A 307 29.82 -17.87 0.91
C LEU A 307 30.91 -17.74 1.96
N ASN A 308 30.56 -17.28 3.15
CA ASN A 308 31.49 -17.15 4.29
C ASN A 308 32.10 -18.47 4.74
N ASN A 309 31.50 -19.61 4.38
CA ASN A 309 32.03 -20.94 4.68
C ASN A 309 33.08 -21.43 3.64
N GLY A 310 33.38 -20.63 2.63
CA GLY A 310 34.34 -20.94 1.56
C GLY A 310 33.75 -21.77 0.40
N THR A 311 32.44 -22.00 0.39
CA THR A 311 31.74 -22.61 -0.76
C THR A 311 31.22 -21.51 -1.67
N SER A 312 30.81 -21.88 -2.90
CA SER A 312 30.21 -20.95 -3.87
C SER A 312 28.82 -21.43 -4.25
N VAL A 313 27.94 -20.49 -4.56
CA VAL A 313 26.57 -20.71 -4.97
C VAL A 313 26.33 -20.09 -6.34
N GLU A 314 25.61 -20.80 -7.20
CA GLU A 314 25.27 -20.31 -8.51
C GLU A 314 24.35 -19.08 -8.45
N ASN A 315 24.54 -18.18 -9.41
CA ASN A 315 23.67 -17.00 -9.54
C ASN A 315 22.23 -17.48 -9.81
N PRO A 316 21.24 -17.09 -8.99
CA PRO A 316 19.85 -17.47 -9.21
C PRO A 316 19.31 -17.13 -10.60
N ASN A 317 19.88 -16.11 -11.26
CA ASN A 317 19.51 -15.74 -12.62
C ASN A 317 19.90 -16.78 -13.69
N ASN A 318 20.83 -17.68 -13.37
CA ASN A 318 21.31 -18.72 -14.29
C ASN A 318 20.63 -20.08 -14.03
N LEU A 319 19.89 -20.20 -12.93
CA LEU A 319 19.20 -21.45 -12.60
C LEU A 319 18.01 -21.67 -13.54
N ASP A 320 17.89 -22.88 -14.05
CA ASP A 320 16.72 -23.32 -14.81
C ASP A 320 15.51 -23.47 -13.85
N ASN A 321 14.30 -23.20 -14.33
CA ASN A 321 13.05 -23.22 -13.58
C ASN A 321 12.75 -24.54 -12.82
N THR A 322 13.54 -25.57 -13.08
CA THR A 322 13.43 -26.87 -12.43
C THR A 322 14.25 -26.98 -11.14
N VAL A 323 15.12 -26.02 -10.86
CA VAL A 323 16.04 -26.06 -9.71
C VAL A 323 15.47 -25.24 -8.56
N THR A 324 15.38 -25.83 -7.39
CA THR A 324 15.00 -25.13 -6.16
C THR A 324 16.07 -24.11 -5.81
N MET A 325 15.68 -22.85 -5.68
CA MET A 325 16.60 -21.80 -5.25
C MET A 325 17.10 -22.08 -3.83
N PRO A 326 18.41 -21.98 -3.58
CA PRO A 326 18.92 -22.15 -2.23
C PRO A 326 18.42 -21.03 -1.31
N GLU A 327 17.99 -21.39 -0.11
CA GLU A 327 17.71 -20.40 0.93
C GLU A 327 19.02 -19.86 1.48
N ILE A 328 19.41 -18.68 1.02
CA ILE A 328 20.64 -18.01 1.44
C ILE A 328 20.26 -16.69 2.10
N THR A 329 20.87 -16.43 3.23
CA THR A 329 20.73 -15.18 3.96
C THR A 329 21.88 -14.21 3.61
N ASN A 330 21.62 -12.91 3.78
CA ASN A 330 22.66 -11.88 3.59
C ASN A 330 23.92 -12.12 4.43
N LYS A 331 23.79 -12.78 5.59
CA LYS A 331 24.92 -13.09 6.50
C LYS A 331 25.81 -14.23 6.00
N GLU A 332 25.35 -15.02 5.07
CA GLU A 332 26.11 -16.15 4.51
C GLU A 332 26.97 -15.76 3.31
N LEU A 333 26.63 -14.66 2.64
CA LEU A 333 27.33 -14.14 1.47
C LEU A 333 28.51 -13.25 1.89
N VAL A 334 29.61 -13.32 1.13
CA VAL A 334 30.77 -12.42 1.33
C VAL A 334 30.46 -11.07 0.71
N GLU A 335 30.45 -10.02 1.54
CA GLU A 335 30.23 -8.65 1.10
C GLU A 335 31.39 -8.12 0.26
N ASP A 336 31.09 -7.48 -0.89
CA ASP A 336 32.07 -6.84 -1.74
C ASP A 336 31.46 -5.65 -2.48
N ASN A 337 31.98 -4.46 -2.29
CA ASN A 337 31.49 -3.24 -2.94
C ASN A 337 31.67 -3.24 -4.46
N ASP A 338 32.64 -3.99 -4.97
CA ASP A 338 32.91 -4.15 -6.38
C ASP A 338 32.22 -5.40 -6.99
N GLY A 339 31.53 -6.17 -6.15
CA GLY A 339 30.81 -7.39 -6.51
C GLY A 339 29.48 -7.15 -7.24
N GLU A 340 28.66 -8.18 -7.32
CA GLU A 340 27.34 -8.16 -7.96
C GLU A 340 26.21 -8.19 -6.95
N PHE A 341 25.01 -7.73 -7.36
CA PHE A 341 23.80 -7.82 -6.54
C PHE A 341 23.21 -9.22 -6.61
N TYR A 342 22.96 -9.84 -5.46
CA TYR A 342 22.25 -11.13 -5.39
C TYR A 342 20.75 -10.91 -5.63
N ARG A 343 20.22 -11.51 -6.69
CA ARG A 343 18.79 -11.40 -7.04
C ARG A 343 18.00 -12.57 -6.47
N ASN A 344 16.98 -12.27 -5.65
CA ASN A 344 16.14 -13.29 -5.01
C ASN A 344 15.02 -13.83 -5.93
N TRP A 345 14.76 -13.20 -7.07
CA TRP A 345 13.71 -13.62 -7.98
C TRP A 345 14.28 -14.37 -9.19
N ARG A 346 13.53 -15.35 -9.69
CA ARG A 346 13.85 -16.05 -10.93
C ARG A 346 13.91 -15.09 -12.11
N SER A 347 14.61 -15.47 -13.17
CA SER A 347 14.84 -14.61 -14.34
C SER A 347 13.56 -14.19 -15.07
N GLU A 348 12.53 -15.02 -15.06
CA GLU A 348 11.23 -14.74 -15.67
C GLU A 348 10.36 -13.79 -14.83
N ILE A 349 10.57 -13.71 -13.53
CA ILE A 349 9.83 -12.85 -12.61
C ILE A 349 10.46 -11.45 -12.64
N LYS A 350 9.79 -10.49 -13.26
CA LYS A 350 10.29 -9.11 -13.44
C LYS A 350 9.56 -8.09 -12.58
N SER A 351 8.41 -8.46 -12.06
CA SER A 351 7.54 -7.57 -11.27
C SER A 351 6.77 -8.34 -10.22
N ALA A 352 6.26 -7.64 -9.21
CA ALA A 352 5.34 -8.22 -8.23
C ALA A 352 4.07 -8.79 -8.88
N ASN A 353 3.66 -8.27 -10.06
CA ASN A 353 2.54 -8.84 -10.81
C ASN A 353 2.83 -10.26 -11.32
N ASP A 354 4.06 -10.54 -11.70
CA ASP A 354 4.43 -11.88 -12.14
C ASP A 354 4.36 -12.88 -10.99
N ILE A 355 4.78 -12.48 -9.77
CA ILE A 355 4.60 -13.28 -8.54
C ILE A 355 3.12 -13.54 -8.28
N TRP A 356 2.27 -12.49 -8.40
CA TRP A 356 0.83 -12.65 -8.24
C TRP A 356 0.23 -13.64 -9.26
N ASN A 357 0.66 -13.58 -10.51
CA ASN A 357 0.20 -14.51 -11.55
C ASN A 357 0.59 -15.97 -11.22
N GLU A 358 1.78 -16.18 -10.65
CA GLU A 358 2.17 -17.49 -10.15
C GLU A 358 1.31 -17.97 -8.98
N ILE A 359 1.00 -17.07 -8.02
CA ILE A 359 0.07 -17.38 -6.92
C ILE A 359 -1.29 -17.80 -7.49
N VAL A 360 -1.86 -17.04 -8.43
CA VAL A 360 -3.14 -17.39 -9.06
C VAL A 360 -3.07 -18.71 -9.79
N ARG A 361 -1.94 -19.04 -10.44
CA ARG A 361 -1.74 -20.29 -11.15
C ARG A 361 -1.77 -21.51 -10.22
N VAL A 362 -1.05 -21.44 -9.10
CA VAL A 362 -0.93 -22.57 -8.17
C VAL A 362 -2.14 -22.74 -7.24
N THR A 363 -2.93 -21.69 -7.06
CA THR A 363 -4.11 -21.69 -6.17
C THR A 363 -5.43 -22.05 -6.87
N LYS A 364 -5.39 -22.48 -8.12
CA LYS A 364 -6.59 -22.97 -8.85
C LYS A 364 -7.03 -24.32 -8.30
N LEU A 365 -7.87 -24.29 -7.27
CA LEU A 365 -8.43 -25.49 -6.66
C LEU A 365 -9.91 -25.66 -7.02
N PRO A 366 -10.40 -26.89 -7.27
CA PRO A 366 -11.82 -27.15 -7.49
C PRO A 366 -12.66 -26.72 -6.27
N GLY A 367 -13.77 -26.02 -6.51
CA GLY A 367 -14.68 -25.56 -5.44
C GLY A 367 -14.20 -24.31 -4.70
N VAL A 368 -13.13 -23.70 -5.16
CA VAL A 368 -12.58 -22.44 -4.60
C VAL A 368 -12.69 -21.35 -5.67
N THR A 369 -13.13 -20.15 -5.28
CA THR A 369 -13.20 -19.01 -6.19
C THR A 369 -11.81 -18.44 -6.47
N SER A 370 -11.66 -17.76 -7.60
CA SER A 370 -10.53 -16.84 -7.78
C SER A 370 -10.64 -15.64 -6.83
N ALA A 371 -9.54 -14.95 -6.62
CA ALA A 371 -9.49 -13.74 -5.83
C ALA A 371 -8.89 -12.59 -6.64
N PRO A 372 -9.35 -11.34 -6.43
CA PRO A 372 -8.68 -10.17 -6.97
C PRO A 372 -7.28 -10.02 -6.35
N LYS A 373 -6.39 -9.27 -7.02
CA LYS A 373 -5.09 -8.92 -6.46
C LYS A 373 -5.29 -7.92 -5.33
N LEU A 374 -4.99 -8.32 -4.12
CA LEU A 374 -5.15 -7.48 -2.94
C LEU A 374 -3.83 -7.34 -2.19
N GLN A 375 -3.72 -6.25 -1.45
CA GLN A 375 -2.62 -5.98 -0.52
C GLN A 375 -3.20 -5.73 0.88
N PRO A 376 -2.49 -6.11 1.96
CA PRO A 376 -3.06 -6.13 3.31
C PRO A 376 -3.61 -4.79 3.80
N ILE A 377 -2.84 -3.70 3.68
CA ILE A 377 -3.21 -2.38 4.21
C ILE A 377 -4.31 -1.75 3.35
N GLU A 378 -4.12 -1.74 2.03
CA GLU A 378 -5.08 -1.21 1.07
C GLU A 378 -6.43 -1.90 1.19
N THR A 379 -6.44 -3.23 1.23
CA THR A 379 -7.67 -4.01 1.36
C THR A 379 -8.38 -3.74 2.68
N ARG A 380 -7.66 -3.67 3.79
CA ARG A 380 -8.24 -3.36 5.10
C ARG A 380 -8.88 -1.97 5.10
N LEU A 381 -8.26 -0.99 4.46
CA LEU A 381 -8.80 0.35 4.31
C LEU A 381 -10.13 0.33 3.53
N VAL A 382 -10.15 -0.37 2.38
CA VAL A 382 -11.34 -0.52 1.54
C VAL A 382 -12.46 -1.25 2.28
N MET A 383 -12.15 -2.38 2.94
CA MET A 383 -13.13 -3.17 3.70
C MET A 383 -13.77 -2.37 4.83
N LEU A 384 -13.01 -1.58 5.58
CA LEU A 384 -13.54 -0.76 6.68
C LEU A 384 -14.45 0.37 6.19
N GLN A 385 -14.25 0.85 4.97
CA GLN A 385 -15.03 1.95 4.39
C GLN A 385 -16.27 1.47 3.65
N THR A 386 -16.15 0.40 2.89
CA THR A 386 -17.16 -0.04 1.93
C THR A 386 -17.87 -1.32 2.35
N GLY A 387 -17.30 -2.10 3.26
CA GLY A 387 -17.72 -3.47 3.59
C GLY A 387 -17.36 -4.50 2.51
N MET A 388 -16.75 -4.08 1.39
CA MET A 388 -16.34 -4.94 0.28
C MET A 388 -14.86 -5.34 0.40
N ARG A 389 -14.53 -6.54 -0.06
CA ARG A 389 -13.16 -7.08 -0.07
C ARG A 389 -12.45 -6.91 -1.42
N ALA A 390 -12.93 -6.02 -2.27
CA ALA A 390 -12.31 -5.67 -3.53
C ALA A 390 -12.39 -4.16 -3.73
N PRO A 391 -11.47 -3.56 -4.53
CA PRO A 391 -11.47 -2.13 -4.81
C PRO A 391 -12.76 -1.66 -5.47
N MET A 392 -13.34 -2.52 -6.32
CA MET A 392 -14.55 -2.21 -7.07
C MET A 392 -15.62 -3.27 -6.81
N GLY A 393 -16.88 -2.82 -6.77
CA GLY A 393 -18.00 -3.72 -6.60
C GLY A 393 -19.34 -3.02 -6.67
N ILE A 394 -20.38 -3.82 -6.86
CA ILE A 394 -21.77 -3.38 -6.88
C ILE A 394 -22.49 -3.95 -5.67
N LYS A 395 -23.19 -3.09 -4.94
CA LYS A 395 -24.04 -3.46 -3.82
C LYS A 395 -25.47 -3.69 -4.33
N VAL A 396 -25.93 -4.92 -4.21
CA VAL A 396 -27.31 -5.30 -4.56
C VAL A 396 -28.11 -5.33 -3.27
N LYS A 397 -29.03 -4.40 -3.10
CA LYS A 397 -29.91 -4.29 -1.94
C LYS A 397 -31.30 -4.85 -2.28
N GLY A 398 -31.92 -5.57 -1.34
CA GLY A 398 -33.26 -6.15 -1.54
C GLY A 398 -33.87 -6.68 -0.25
N GLN A 399 -35.04 -7.31 -0.36
CA GLN A 399 -35.77 -7.88 0.78
C GLN A 399 -35.59 -9.40 0.92
N ASP A 400 -35.21 -10.07 -0.17
CA ASP A 400 -35.05 -11.52 -0.22
C ASP A 400 -33.66 -11.93 -0.72
N LEU A 401 -32.96 -12.77 0.05
CA LEU A 401 -31.59 -13.20 -0.23
C LEU A 401 -31.48 -14.02 -1.54
N LYS A 402 -32.50 -14.81 -1.89
CA LYS A 402 -32.49 -15.59 -3.14
C LYS A 402 -32.59 -14.68 -4.37
N GLN A 403 -33.42 -13.62 -4.27
CA GLN A 403 -33.53 -12.63 -5.34
C GLN A 403 -32.22 -11.81 -5.49
N ILE A 404 -31.61 -11.41 -4.37
CA ILE A 404 -30.32 -10.70 -4.36
C ILE A 404 -29.24 -11.56 -5.05
N GLU A 405 -29.15 -12.84 -4.69
CA GLU A 405 -28.18 -13.76 -5.30
C GLU A 405 -28.44 -13.95 -6.80
N ALA A 406 -29.71 -14.23 -7.19
CA ALA A 406 -30.07 -14.43 -8.59
C ALA A 406 -29.78 -13.18 -9.44
N PHE A 407 -30.04 -12.00 -8.93
CA PHE A 407 -29.73 -10.74 -9.60
C PHE A 407 -28.21 -10.50 -9.66
N GLY A 408 -27.49 -10.79 -8.57
CA GLY A 408 -26.04 -10.72 -8.53
C GLY A 408 -25.37 -11.60 -9.58
N LEU A 409 -25.84 -12.82 -9.78
CA LEU A 409 -25.36 -13.74 -10.81
C LEU A 409 -25.56 -13.20 -12.24
N ARG A 410 -26.67 -12.52 -12.50
CA ARG A 410 -26.90 -11.83 -13.79
C ARG A 410 -25.90 -10.68 -13.96
N LEU A 411 -25.70 -9.87 -12.94
CA LEU A 411 -24.69 -8.80 -12.96
C LEU A 411 -23.29 -9.34 -13.18
N GLU A 412 -22.91 -10.46 -12.55
CA GLU A 412 -21.63 -11.13 -12.78
C GLU A 412 -21.41 -11.43 -14.26
N THR A 413 -22.46 -11.95 -14.93
CA THR A 413 -22.39 -12.27 -16.37
C THR A 413 -22.23 -11.02 -17.23
N ILE A 414 -22.91 -9.92 -16.88
CA ILE A 414 -22.81 -8.64 -17.59
C ILE A 414 -21.44 -7.99 -17.36
N LEU A 415 -20.95 -7.97 -16.12
CA LEU A 415 -19.66 -7.37 -15.78
C LEU A 415 -18.47 -8.04 -16.48
N LYS A 416 -18.56 -9.33 -16.76
CA LYS A 416 -17.55 -10.06 -17.56
C LYS A 416 -17.44 -9.58 -19.01
N GLN A 417 -18.41 -8.79 -19.49
CA GLN A 417 -18.43 -8.21 -20.85
C GLN A 417 -17.93 -6.77 -20.88
N VAL A 418 -17.68 -6.15 -19.72
CA VAL A 418 -17.24 -4.75 -19.61
C VAL A 418 -15.79 -4.62 -20.02
N GLU A 419 -15.50 -3.64 -20.87
CA GLU A 419 -14.13 -3.32 -21.26
C GLU A 419 -13.30 -2.85 -20.06
N GLY A 420 -12.11 -3.43 -19.89
CA GLY A 420 -11.20 -3.14 -18.79
C GLY A 420 -11.46 -3.95 -17.51
N VAL A 421 -12.48 -4.79 -17.46
CA VAL A 421 -12.74 -5.70 -16.34
C VAL A 421 -11.96 -7.01 -16.52
N LYS A 422 -11.28 -7.45 -15.47
CA LYS A 422 -10.63 -8.74 -15.40
C LYS A 422 -11.67 -9.84 -15.15
N THR A 423 -12.00 -10.61 -16.17
CA THR A 423 -13.10 -11.58 -16.15
C THR A 423 -12.98 -12.62 -15.04
N GLU A 424 -11.76 -13.06 -14.71
CA GLU A 424 -11.49 -14.05 -13.67
C GLU A 424 -11.71 -13.50 -12.25
N ALA A 425 -11.69 -12.17 -12.10
CA ALA A 425 -11.87 -11.50 -10.81
C ALA A 425 -13.34 -11.07 -10.58
N VAL A 426 -14.25 -11.32 -11.52
CA VAL A 426 -15.66 -11.00 -11.33
C VAL A 426 -16.36 -12.10 -10.56
N PHE A 427 -16.91 -11.73 -9.40
CA PHE A 427 -17.56 -12.68 -8.51
C PHE A 427 -18.77 -12.06 -7.79
N ALA A 428 -19.92 -12.69 -7.89
CA ALA A 428 -21.10 -12.36 -7.09
C ALA A 428 -21.14 -13.23 -5.82
N ASP A 429 -21.56 -12.66 -4.70
CA ASP A 429 -21.75 -13.42 -3.46
C ASP A 429 -22.71 -14.60 -3.68
N ARG A 430 -22.29 -15.79 -3.25
CA ARG A 430 -23.12 -16.99 -3.15
C ARG A 430 -23.70 -17.00 -1.74
N ILE A 431 -24.94 -16.64 -1.59
CA ILE A 431 -25.56 -16.35 -0.29
C ILE A 431 -26.28 -17.58 0.25
N VAL A 432 -27.11 -18.22 -0.57
CA VAL A 432 -27.96 -19.34 -0.21
C VAL A 432 -27.35 -20.65 -0.66
N GLY A 433 -27.26 -21.63 0.23
CA GLY A 433 -26.68 -22.93 -0.13
C GLY A 433 -26.08 -23.69 1.04
N LYS A 434 -25.91 -23.03 2.21
CA LYS A 434 -25.45 -23.73 3.41
C LYS A 434 -26.53 -24.69 3.91
N PRO A 435 -26.25 -25.98 4.09
CA PRO A 435 -27.21 -26.90 4.68
C PRO A 435 -27.33 -26.62 6.18
N TYR A 436 -28.54 -26.33 6.61
CA TYR A 436 -28.92 -26.31 8.02
C TYR A 436 -29.54 -27.65 8.38
N LEU A 437 -29.21 -28.16 9.55
CA LEU A 437 -29.89 -29.25 10.17
C LEU A 437 -30.93 -28.69 11.16
N LEU A 438 -32.19 -28.68 10.74
CA LEU A 438 -33.27 -28.22 11.58
C LEU A 438 -33.77 -29.37 12.45
N ILE A 439 -33.94 -29.07 13.72
CA ILE A 439 -34.45 -30.00 14.73
C ILE A 439 -35.76 -29.40 15.26
N ASP A 440 -36.85 -29.82 14.65
CA ASP A 440 -38.20 -29.34 15.03
C ASP A 440 -38.75 -30.16 16.18
N ILE A 441 -39.01 -29.52 17.31
CA ILE A 441 -39.56 -30.18 18.52
C ILE A 441 -41.04 -30.37 18.35
N ASP A 442 -41.48 -31.64 18.42
CA ASP A 442 -42.90 -32.00 18.42
C ASP A 442 -43.51 -31.76 19.78
N ARG A 443 -44.28 -30.67 19.91
CA ARG A 443 -44.86 -30.23 21.18
C ARG A 443 -45.86 -31.20 21.75
N GLU A 444 -46.59 -31.97 20.92
CA GLU A 444 -47.55 -32.97 21.39
C GLU A 444 -46.82 -34.18 21.96
N LYS A 445 -45.74 -34.61 21.33
CA LYS A 445 -44.94 -35.73 21.81
C LYS A 445 -44.25 -35.42 23.12
N ILE A 446 -43.57 -34.25 23.23
CA ILE A 446 -42.92 -33.88 24.50
C ILE A 446 -43.91 -33.78 25.63
N ALA A 447 -45.11 -33.22 25.38
CA ALA A 447 -46.16 -33.09 26.40
C ALA A 447 -46.62 -34.44 26.94
N ARG A 448 -46.70 -35.49 26.11
CA ARG A 448 -47.07 -36.85 26.57
C ARG A 448 -46.09 -37.45 27.60
N TYR A 449 -44.84 -37.06 27.51
CA TYR A 449 -43.78 -37.50 28.41
C TYR A 449 -43.52 -36.53 29.58
N GLY A 450 -44.27 -35.42 29.62
CA GLY A 450 -44.07 -34.38 30.64
C GLY A 450 -42.75 -33.66 30.52
N ILE A 451 -42.18 -33.58 29.28
CA ILE A 451 -40.94 -32.90 28.96
C ILE A 451 -41.26 -31.48 28.49
N SER A 452 -40.53 -30.50 28.96
CA SER A 452 -40.63 -29.13 28.46
C SER A 452 -39.76 -28.92 27.20
N ILE A 453 -40.06 -27.87 26.44
CA ILE A 453 -39.22 -27.46 25.31
C ILE A 453 -37.79 -27.15 25.79
N GLN A 454 -37.68 -26.52 26.98
CA GLN A 454 -36.41 -26.17 27.60
C GLN A 454 -35.53 -27.40 27.86
N ASP A 455 -36.12 -28.49 28.37
CA ASP A 455 -35.38 -29.74 28.65
C ASP A 455 -34.75 -30.30 27.37
N VAL A 456 -35.47 -30.27 26.24
CA VAL A 456 -34.96 -30.70 24.93
C VAL A 456 -33.88 -29.77 24.43
N GLN A 457 -34.09 -28.45 24.55
CA GLN A 457 -33.11 -27.45 24.13
C GLN A 457 -31.83 -27.52 24.94
N ASP A 458 -31.90 -27.72 26.24
CA ASP A 458 -30.73 -27.86 27.13
C ASP A 458 -29.90 -29.09 26.73
N VAL A 459 -30.56 -30.22 26.45
CA VAL A 459 -29.86 -31.43 25.96
C VAL A 459 -29.18 -31.16 24.62
N LEU A 460 -29.86 -30.53 23.69
CA LEU A 460 -29.27 -30.19 22.39
C LEU A 460 -28.10 -29.21 22.54
N MET A 461 -28.26 -28.20 23.39
CA MET A 461 -27.22 -27.20 23.64
C MET A 461 -25.97 -27.84 24.25
N VAL A 462 -26.12 -28.77 25.21
CA VAL A 462 -25.00 -29.46 25.82
C VAL A 462 -24.41 -30.52 24.87
N ALA A 463 -25.24 -31.40 24.32
CA ALA A 463 -24.78 -32.56 23.56
C ALA A 463 -24.19 -32.17 22.20
N VAL A 464 -24.83 -31.25 21.48
CA VAL A 464 -24.44 -30.86 20.10
C VAL A 464 -23.57 -29.61 20.13
N GLY A 465 -24.03 -28.52 20.75
CA GLY A 465 -23.33 -27.23 20.79
C GLY A 465 -22.12 -27.23 21.73
N GLY A 466 -22.24 -27.88 22.84
CA GLY A 466 -21.32 -27.82 23.96
C GLY A 466 -21.55 -26.60 24.83
N MET A 467 -21.80 -26.84 26.12
CA MET A 467 -22.05 -25.80 27.12
C MET A 467 -20.81 -25.58 27.98
N GLU A 468 -20.43 -24.35 28.18
CA GLU A 468 -19.43 -23.97 29.18
C GLU A 468 -20.04 -24.07 30.55
N ILE A 469 -19.52 -24.98 31.40
CA ILE A 469 -20.03 -25.24 32.73
C ILE A 469 -19.28 -24.47 33.81
N THR A 470 -18.03 -24.13 33.58
CA THR A 470 -17.17 -23.35 34.47
C THR A 470 -15.96 -22.82 33.73
N GLN A 471 -15.18 -22.00 34.41
CA GLN A 471 -13.89 -21.52 33.90
C GLN A 471 -12.77 -21.87 34.88
N THR A 472 -11.63 -22.28 34.34
CA THR A 472 -10.38 -22.37 35.11
C THR A 472 -9.63 -21.06 35.04
N VAL A 473 -8.88 -20.74 36.08
CA VAL A 473 -8.05 -19.55 36.18
C VAL A 473 -6.60 -20.00 36.32
N GLU A 474 -5.79 -19.71 35.30
CA GLU A 474 -4.37 -20.05 35.26
C GLU A 474 -3.53 -18.76 35.11
N GLY A 475 -3.09 -18.24 36.24
CA GLY A 475 -2.41 -16.94 36.28
C GLY A 475 -3.37 -15.79 35.93
N ARG A 476 -3.16 -15.14 34.80
CA ARG A 476 -4.03 -14.08 34.24
C ARG A 476 -5.07 -14.59 33.25
N GLU A 477 -4.91 -15.82 32.79
CA GLU A 477 -5.75 -16.42 31.76
C GLU A 477 -6.94 -17.17 32.36
N ARG A 478 -8.03 -17.19 31.58
CA ARG A 478 -9.26 -17.89 31.94
C ARG A 478 -9.66 -18.80 30.80
N TYR A 479 -9.86 -20.09 31.12
CA TYR A 479 -10.22 -21.11 30.14
C TYR A 479 -11.57 -21.68 30.45
N GLY A 480 -12.48 -21.65 29.46
CA GLY A 480 -13.81 -22.25 29.59
C GLY A 480 -13.76 -23.78 29.59
N VAL A 481 -14.36 -24.40 30.58
CA VAL A 481 -14.55 -25.86 30.60
C VAL A 481 -15.86 -26.19 29.91
N ARG A 482 -15.77 -26.75 28.71
CA ARG A 482 -16.93 -27.08 27.88
C ARG A 482 -17.24 -28.57 27.93
N VAL A 483 -18.50 -28.92 28.19
CA VAL A 483 -19.01 -30.28 28.10
C VAL A 483 -19.77 -30.44 26.78
N ARG A 484 -19.44 -31.50 26.04
CA ARG A 484 -20.07 -31.82 24.76
C ARG A 484 -19.92 -33.32 24.45
N TYR A 485 -20.83 -33.87 23.68
CA TYR A 485 -20.68 -35.23 23.19
C TYR A 485 -19.47 -35.34 22.24
N PRO A 486 -18.77 -36.50 22.24
CA PRO A 486 -17.72 -36.74 21.27
C PRO A 486 -18.29 -36.69 19.85
N ARG A 487 -17.41 -36.44 18.89
CA ARG A 487 -17.79 -36.18 17.51
C ARG A 487 -18.60 -37.33 16.89
N GLU A 488 -18.22 -38.53 17.21
CA GLU A 488 -18.82 -39.78 16.69
C GLU A 488 -20.29 -39.91 17.04
N LEU A 489 -20.72 -39.38 18.21
CA LEU A 489 -22.09 -39.44 18.69
C LEU A 489 -22.96 -38.25 18.22
N ARG A 490 -22.43 -37.33 17.45
CA ARG A 490 -23.16 -36.12 16.97
C ARG A 490 -22.87 -35.76 15.50
N ALA A 491 -22.15 -36.63 14.75
CA ALA A 491 -21.75 -36.32 13.39
C ALA A 491 -22.89 -36.53 12.38
N ASN A 492 -23.80 -37.45 12.65
CA ASN A 492 -24.90 -37.81 11.74
C ASN A 492 -26.27 -37.56 12.38
N PRO A 493 -27.30 -37.22 11.57
CA PRO A 493 -28.67 -37.10 12.09
C PRO A 493 -29.18 -38.35 12.80
N THR A 494 -28.74 -39.54 12.40
CA THR A 494 -29.10 -40.80 13.04
C THR A 494 -28.54 -40.87 14.45
N ASP A 495 -27.30 -40.44 14.65
CA ASP A 495 -26.66 -40.43 15.98
C ASP A 495 -27.33 -39.40 16.88
N LEU A 496 -27.75 -38.26 16.35
CA LEU A 496 -28.50 -37.25 17.09
C LEU A 496 -29.85 -37.78 17.59
N LYS A 497 -30.51 -38.64 16.81
CA LYS A 497 -31.77 -39.27 17.24
C LYS A 497 -31.62 -40.16 18.47
N ASN A 498 -30.42 -40.70 18.69
CA ASN A 498 -30.10 -41.58 19.79
C ASN A 498 -29.68 -40.84 21.08
N ILE A 499 -29.61 -39.53 21.08
CA ILE A 499 -29.35 -38.73 22.26
C ILE A 499 -30.55 -38.85 23.20
N TYR A 500 -30.31 -39.09 24.49
CA TYR A 500 -31.36 -39.25 25.48
C TYR A 500 -31.73 -37.94 26.17
N VAL A 501 -33.03 -37.67 26.23
CA VAL A 501 -33.59 -36.54 26.99
C VAL A 501 -34.12 -37.08 28.34
N PRO A 502 -33.68 -36.51 29.46
CA PRO A 502 -34.13 -36.95 30.78
C PRO A 502 -35.61 -36.61 31.00
N VAL A 503 -36.30 -37.48 31.72
CA VAL A 503 -37.70 -37.30 32.14
C VAL A 503 -37.73 -37.26 33.66
N ALA A 504 -38.57 -36.40 34.25
CA ALA A 504 -38.66 -36.21 35.69
C ALA A 504 -39.02 -37.52 36.44
N LYS A 505 -39.82 -38.38 35.81
CA LYS A 505 -40.19 -39.71 36.35
C LYS A 505 -40.24 -40.68 35.16
N GLY A 506 -39.34 -41.66 35.13
CA GLY A 506 -39.30 -42.70 34.11
C GLY A 506 -37.92 -42.86 33.47
N SER A 507 -37.87 -43.67 32.41
CA SER A 507 -36.64 -43.88 31.62
C SER A 507 -36.44 -42.71 30.66
N PRO A 508 -35.17 -42.29 30.40
CA PRO A 508 -34.88 -41.23 29.42
C PRO A 508 -35.39 -41.64 28.04
N ILE A 509 -35.88 -40.66 27.29
CA ILE A 509 -36.49 -40.84 25.95
C ILE A 509 -35.49 -40.47 24.88
N PRO A 510 -35.31 -41.28 23.80
CA PRO A 510 -34.47 -40.87 22.66
C PRO A 510 -35.01 -39.61 21.97
N LEU A 511 -34.13 -38.69 21.61
CA LEU A 511 -34.46 -37.42 20.96
C LEU A 511 -35.31 -37.65 19.68
N GLY A 512 -35.00 -38.71 18.91
CA GLY A 512 -35.73 -39.03 17.68
C GLY A 512 -37.25 -39.29 17.88
N GLU A 513 -37.71 -39.63 19.10
CA GLU A 513 -39.13 -39.77 19.41
C GLU A 513 -39.80 -38.42 19.70
N LEU A 514 -39.01 -37.37 19.96
CA LEU A 514 -39.48 -36.06 20.41
C LEU A 514 -39.36 -34.96 19.33
N VAL A 515 -38.54 -35.20 18.27
CA VAL A 515 -38.22 -34.19 17.26
C VAL A 515 -38.29 -34.77 15.86
N GLU A 516 -38.45 -33.87 14.87
CA GLU A 516 -38.20 -34.14 13.47
C GLU A 516 -36.90 -33.46 13.04
N ILE A 517 -36.01 -34.24 12.43
CA ILE A 517 -34.70 -33.74 11.94
C ILE A 517 -34.73 -33.71 10.41
N ARG A 518 -34.54 -32.53 9.82
CA ARG A 518 -34.53 -32.33 8.38
C ARG A 518 -33.42 -31.38 7.95
N TYR A 519 -32.97 -31.52 6.69
CA TYR A 519 -32.05 -30.55 6.08
C TYR A 519 -32.82 -29.47 5.36
N GLU A 520 -32.37 -28.22 5.52
CA GLU A 520 -32.87 -27.07 4.78
C GLU A 520 -31.70 -26.23 4.30
N GLN A 521 -31.79 -25.68 3.07
CA GLN A 521 -30.80 -24.76 2.57
C GLN A 521 -31.06 -23.35 3.10
N GLY A 522 -30.07 -22.76 3.72
CA GLY A 522 -30.13 -21.44 4.29
C GLY A 522 -28.98 -20.54 3.87
N ALA A 523 -28.98 -19.34 4.40
CA ALA A 523 -27.93 -18.36 4.15
C ALA A 523 -26.65 -18.69 4.94
N GLN A 524 -25.50 -18.59 4.30
CA GLN A 524 -24.21 -18.73 4.98
C GLN A 524 -23.90 -17.50 5.83
N VAL A 525 -24.13 -16.31 5.28
CA VAL A 525 -23.98 -15.00 5.93
C VAL A 525 -25.15 -14.13 5.51
N ILE A 526 -25.71 -13.42 6.46
CA ILE A 526 -26.71 -12.39 6.20
C ILE A 526 -26.05 -11.03 6.44
N LYS A 527 -25.86 -10.28 5.36
CA LYS A 527 -25.35 -8.91 5.40
C LYS A 527 -26.50 -7.93 5.30
N SER A 528 -26.47 -6.87 6.09
CA SER A 528 -27.43 -5.77 5.99
C SER A 528 -26.70 -4.43 6.03
N GLU A 529 -27.22 -3.48 5.24
CA GLU A 529 -26.72 -2.12 5.17
C GLU A 529 -27.90 -1.16 5.02
N ASP A 530 -27.97 -0.13 5.81
CA ASP A 530 -29.09 0.83 5.82
C ASP A 530 -30.47 0.13 5.98
N THR A 531 -30.55 -0.89 6.80
CA THR A 531 -31.75 -1.73 7.06
C THR A 531 -32.16 -2.68 5.93
N PHE A 532 -31.49 -2.67 4.78
CA PHE A 532 -31.73 -3.60 3.68
C PHE A 532 -30.75 -4.77 3.73
N LEU A 533 -31.21 -5.94 3.30
CA LEU A 533 -30.32 -7.05 2.99
C LEU A 533 -29.43 -6.67 1.79
N VAL A 534 -28.16 -7.05 1.82
CA VAL A 534 -27.20 -6.70 0.77
C VAL A 534 -26.36 -7.91 0.36
N GLY A 535 -26.13 -8.02 -0.95
CA GLY A 535 -25.14 -8.90 -1.56
C GLY A 535 -24.18 -8.08 -2.41
N TYR A 536 -22.96 -8.56 -2.57
CA TYR A 536 -21.93 -7.86 -3.33
C TYR A 536 -21.61 -8.60 -4.63
N VAL A 537 -21.39 -7.84 -5.70
CA VAL A 537 -20.76 -8.33 -6.92
C VAL A 537 -19.44 -7.60 -7.06
N LEU A 538 -18.37 -8.32 -6.84
CA LEU A 538 -17.00 -7.81 -6.81
C LEU A 538 -16.36 -7.98 -8.19
N PHE A 539 -15.49 -7.06 -8.57
CA PHE A 539 -14.68 -7.16 -9.77
C PHE A 539 -13.40 -6.35 -9.65
N ASP A 540 -12.46 -6.61 -10.55
CA ASP A 540 -11.17 -5.92 -10.61
C ASP A 540 -10.87 -5.49 -12.05
N LYS A 541 -9.94 -4.56 -12.21
CA LYS A 541 -9.53 -4.01 -13.51
C LYS A 541 -8.41 -4.85 -14.14
N LEU A 542 -8.31 -4.78 -15.45
CA LEU A 542 -7.12 -5.19 -16.18
C LEU A 542 -5.99 -4.16 -15.98
N ASP A 543 -4.76 -4.62 -16.06
CA ASP A 543 -3.59 -3.73 -16.03
C ASP A 543 -3.67 -2.71 -17.17
N GLY A 544 -3.35 -1.45 -16.87
CA GLY A 544 -3.43 -0.33 -17.81
C GLY A 544 -4.78 0.40 -17.85
N PHE A 545 -5.81 -0.09 -17.16
CA PHE A 545 -7.09 0.61 -17.00
C PHE A 545 -7.17 1.31 -15.66
N ALA A 546 -7.83 2.47 -15.63
CA ALA A 546 -8.10 3.21 -14.40
C ALA A 546 -9.41 2.77 -13.76
N GLU A 547 -9.44 2.65 -12.43
CA GLU A 547 -10.60 2.14 -11.66
C GLU A 547 -11.90 2.89 -11.95
N VAL A 548 -11.85 4.23 -11.93
CA VAL A 548 -13.05 5.06 -12.17
C VAL A 548 -13.57 4.86 -13.57
N SER A 549 -12.69 4.75 -14.58
CA SER A 549 -13.09 4.51 -15.96
C SER A 549 -13.77 3.16 -16.13
N VAL A 550 -13.26 2.11 -15.46
CA VAL A 550 -13.87 0.78 -15.49
C VAL A 550 -15.25 0.79 -14.81
N VAL A 551 -15.40 1.51 -13.70
CA VAL A 551 -16.70 1.68 -13.03
C VAL A 551 -17.69 2.44 -13.93
N GLU A 552 -17.26 3.51 -14.61
CA GLU A 552 -18.09 4.26 -15.55
C GLU A 552 -18.54 3.38 -16.73
N ASN A 553 -17.63 2.57 -17.30
CA ASN A 553 -17.96 1.60 -18.36
C ASN A 553 -18.96 0.55 -17.86
N ALA A 554 -18.77 0.03 -16.64
CA ALA A 554 -19.70 -0.92 -16.03
C ALA A 554 -21.09 -0.31 -15.81
N GLN A 555 -21.17 0.91 -15.30
CA GLN A 555 -22.43 1.63 -15.13
C GLN A 555 -23.15 1.86 -16.47
N ALA A 556 -22.42 2.28 -17.50
CA ALA A 556 -22.98 2.52 -18.82
C ALA A 556 -23.57 1.23 -19.44
N LEU A 557 -22.82 0.11 -19.36
CA LEU A 557 -23.30 -1.17 -19.89
C LEU A 557 -24.51 -1.70 -19.12
N ILE A 558 -24.49 -1.62 -17.78
CA ILE A 558 -25.61 -2.04 -16.94
C ILE A 558 -26.85 -1.21 -17.25
N GLN A 559 -26.71 0.12 -17.37
CA GLN A 559 -27.84 1.00 -17.73
C GLN A 559 -28.39 0.66 -19.09
N GLN A 560 -27.53 0.42 -20.08
CA GLN A 560 -27.97 -0.03 -21.42
C GLN A 560 -28.75 -1.34 -21.36
N LYS A 561 -28.33 -2.31 -20.52
CA LYS A 561 -29.05 -3.60 -20.36
C LYS A 561 -30.39 -3.44 -19.64
N ILE A 562 -30.50 -2.47 -18.73
CA ILE A 562 -31.79 -2.11 -18.09
C ILE A 562 -32.73 -1.47 -19.11
N ASP A 563 -32.25 -0.49 -19.87
CA ASP A 563 -33.06 0.24 -20.86
C ASP A 563 -33.55 -0.67 -22.01
N SER A 564 -32.74 -1.66 -22.38
CA SER A 564 -33.13 -2.68 -23.36
C SER A 564 -34.11 -3.75 -22.83
N GLY A 565 -34.33 -3.78 -21.50
CA GLY A 565 -35.15 -4.81 -20.86
C GLY A 565 -34.46 -6.17 -20.67
N GLU A 566 -33.19 -6.30 -21.03
CA GLU A 566 -32.42 -7.53 -20.84
C GLU A 566 -32.09 -7.78 -19.34
N LEU A 567 -31.85 -6.71 -18.58
CA LEU A 567 -31.69 -6.75 -17.13
C LEU A 567 -32.91 -6.13 -16.44
N VAL A 568 -33.77 -6.97 -15.90
CA VAL A 568 -34.93 -6.52 -15.13
C VAL A 568 -34.52 -6.39 -13.64
N VAL A 569 -34.61 -5.18 -13.11
CA VAL A 569 -34.40 -4.92 -11.69
C VAL A 569 -35.64 -5.37 -10.92
N PRO A 570 -35.52 -6.30 -9.95
CA PRO A 570 -36.65 -6.70 -9.11
C PRO A 570 -37.20 -5.51 -8.30
N LYS A 571 -38.54 -5.45 -8.15
CA LYS A 571 -39.20 -4.40 -7.35
C LYS A 571 -39.03 -4.64 -5.85
#